data_3731d27badab484b74db52b40b0c488d
#
_entry.id   3731d27badab484b74db52b40b0c488d
#
_cell.length_a   1.000
_cell.length_b   1.000
_cell.length_c   1.000
_cell.angle_alpha   90.00
_cell.angle_beta   90.00
_cell.angle_gamma   90.00
#
_symmetry.space_group_name_H-M   'P 1'
#
loop_
_entity.id
_entity.type
_entity.pdbx_description
1 polymer ?
#
loop_
_entity_poly.entity_id
_entity_poly.type
_entity_poly.pdbx_seq_one_letter_code
_entity_poly.pdbx_strand_id
1 'polypeptide(L)'
;MSGRDNESSSSRTAHSTPLTETAEALATVLPHFEPLPRIAVDTEADSLHCYFEKLCLIQMAADGTEVLIDSLAPGLDLQPFFDLMVNERVLKVFHSARQDVEIVHHLAGVIPHPIFDTQVAAMVCGFGEAVSYSMLVKRLLSRNLDKTSRFTDWSRRPLS
;
A
#
# COMPACT_ATOMS: atom_id res chain seq x y z
N MET A 1 42.57 -29.56 -0.14
CA MET A 1 42.53 -28.38 0.75
C MET A 1 41.22 -27.69 0.55
N SER A 2 40.46 -27.73 1.59
CA SER A 2 39.04 -27.38 1.70
C SER A 2 38.84 -25.85 1.67
N GLY A 3 38.01 -25.34 0.79
CA GLY A 3 37.47 -23.97 0.80
C GLY A 3 35.98 -24.06 1.07
N ARG A 4 35.59 -23.66 2.28
CA ARG A 4 34.19 -23.62 2.72
C ARG A 4 33.57 -22.32 2.24
N ASP A 5 32.58 -22.43 1.36
CA ASP A 5 31.68 -21.34 1.01
C ASP A 5 30.74 -21.10 2.19
N ASN A 6 30.90 -19.95 2.81
CA ASN A 6 30.05 -19.49 3.92
C ASN A 6 28.85 -18.75 3.36
N GLU A 7 27.78 -19.48 3.05
CA GLU A 7 26.48 -18.90 2.78
C GLU A 7 25.90 -18.31 4.06
N SER A 8 26.04 -17.00 4.22
CA SER A 8 25.33 -16.27 5.25
C SER A 8 23.85 -16.15 4.84
N SER A 9 23.08 -17.15 5.22
CA SER A 9 21.62 -17.11 5.23
C SER A 9 21.18 -16.05 6.25
N SER A 10 20.93 -14.82 5.76
CA SER A 10 20.24 -13.80 6.54
C SER A 10 18.76 -14.21 6.67
N SER A 11 18.43 -14.89 7.74
CA SER A 11 17.05 -15.15 8.14
C SER A 11 16.39 -13.80 8.48
N ARG A 12 15.67 -13.20 7.52
CA ARG A 12 14.72 -12.14 7.86
C ARG A 12 13.63 -12.76 8.72
N THR A 13 13.66 -12.46 10.01
CA THR A 13 12.49 -12.61 10.87
C THR A 13 11.33 -11.89 10.19
N ALA A 14 10.25 -12.60 9.89
CA ALA A 14 9.04 -12.00 9.41
C ALA A 14 8.54 -11.03 10.50
N HIS A 15 8.79 -9.74 10.32
CA HIS A 15 8.20 -8.71 11.17
C HIS A 15 6.75 -8.59 10.70
N SER A 16 5.82 -9.02 11.53
CA SER A 16 4.40 -8.75 11.30
C SER A 16 4.18 -7.26 11.57
N THR A 17 3.81 -6.52 10.53
CA THR A 17 3.39 -5.12 10.68
C THR A 17 2.10 -5.10 11.48
N PRO A 18 2.04 -4.40 12.62
CA PRO A 18 0.83 -4.34 13.43
C PRO A 18 -0.29 -3.61 12.68
N LEU A 19 -1.51 -4.09 12.86
CA LEU A 19 -2.70 -3.48 12.29
C LEU A 19 -3.12 -2.25 13.11
N THR A 20 -3.35 -1.12 12.45
CA THR A 20 -3.83 0.13 13.06
C THR A 20 -5.35 0.12 13.07
N GLU A 21 -5.95 -0.02 14.25
CA GLU A 21 -7.39 -0.22 14.43
C GLU A 21 -8.04 0.88 15.29
N THR A 22 -7.26 1.82 15.82
CA THR A 22 -7.78 2.89 16.69
C THR A 22 -7.34 4.28 16.24
N ALA A 23 -8.11 5.30 16.62
CA ALA A 23 -7.80 6.70 16.32
C ALA A 23 -6.45 7.13 16.93
N GLU A 24 -6.13 6.65 18.14
CA GLU A 24 -4.87 6.95 18.81
C GLU A 24 -3.67 6.34 18.09
N ALA A 25 -3.81 5.08 17.62
CA ALA A 25 -2.79 4.43 16.84
C ALA A 25 -2.58 5.15 15.48
N LEU A 26 -3.67 5.53 14.81
CA LEU A 26 -3.62 6.29 13.56
C LEU A 26 -2.95 7.66 13.76
N ALA A 27 -3.31 8.39 14.81
CA ALA A 27 -2.71 9.68 15.17
C ALA A 27 -1.22 9.56 15.53
N THR A 28 -0.77 8.37 15.94
CA THR A 28 0.64 8.10 16.23
C THR A 28 1.44 7.80 14.97
N VAL A 29 0.88 7.09 14.00
CA VAL A 29 1.63 6.62 12.82
C VAL A 29 1.65 7.62 11.66
N LEU A 30 0.55 8.33 11.41
CA LEU A 30 0.46 9.26 10.26
C LEU A 30 1.47 10.40 10.28
N PRO A 31 1.79 11.03 11.44
CA PRO A 31 2.80 12.09 11.50
C PRO A 31 4.20 11.68 11.03
N HIS A 32 4.50 10.37 10.96
CA HIS A 32 5.77 9.89 10.41
C HIS A 32 5.85 10.05 8.88
N PHE A 33 4.70 10.08 8.20
CA PHE A 33 4.62 10.17 6.74
C PHE A 33 4.52 11.62 6.23
N GLU A 34 3.96 12.54 7.02
CA GLU A 34 3.74 13.94 6.63
C GLU A 34 5.01 14.72 6.22
N PRO A 35 6.18 14.53 6.86
CA PRO A 35 7.40 15.24 6.48
C PRO A 35 8.14 14.57 5.32
N LEU A 36 7.71 13.39 4.88
CA LEU A 36 8.42 12.63 3.85
C LEU A 36 8.09 13.17 2.44
N PRO A 37 9.05 13.19 1.53
CA PRO A 37 8.83 13.69 0.18
C PRO A 37 7.92 12.76 -0.65
N ARG A 38 7.80 11.50 -0.28
CA ARG A 38 6.97 10.50 -0.95
C ARG A 38 6.60 9.35 -0.03
N ILE A 39 5.45 8.76 -0.30
CA ILE A 39 4.93 7.56 0.36
C ILE A 39 4.38 6.60 -0.70
N ALA A 40 4.55 5.30 -0.50
CA ALA A 40 3.81 4.29 -1.26
C ALA A 40 2.45 4.07 -0.59
N VAL A 41 1.40 3.94 -1.39
CA VAL A 41 0.03 3.69 -0.91
C VAL A 41 -0.58 2.60 -1.77
N ASP A 42 -1.29 1.68 -1.14
CA ASP A 42 -2.10 0.66 -1.78
C ASP A 42 -3.38 0.44 -0.97
N THR A 43 -4.48 0.06 -1.61
CA THR A 43 -5.74 -0.21 -0.93
C THR A 43 -6.28 -1.58 -1.32
N GLU A 44 -6.91 -2.26 -0.35
CA GLU A 44 -7.65 -3.47 -0.60
C GLU A 44 -9.14 -3.23 -0.37
N ALA A 45 -9.96 -3.66 -1.29
CA ALA A 45 -11.40 -3.40 -1.26
C ALA A 45 -12.22 -4.64 -1.63
N ASP A 46 -13.44 -4.71 -1.10
CA ASP A 46 -14.44 -5.67 -1.55
C ASP A 46 -15.27 -5.05 -2.69
N SER A 47 -15.04 -5.57 -3.90
CA SER A 47 -15.77 -5.19 -5.12
C SER A 47 -16.84 -6.20 -5.53
N LEU A 48 -16.92 -7.37 -4.86
CA LEU A 48 -17.81 -8.46 -5.27
C LEU A 48 -19.23 -8.31 -4.72
N HIS A 49 -19.38 -7.67 -3.57
CA HIS A 49 -20.64 -7.62 -2.83
C HIS A 49 -21.26 -6.23 -2.77
N CYS A 50 -20.61 -5.21 -3.34
CA CYS A 50 -21.04 -3.82 -3.24
C CYS A 50 -21.01 -3.13 -4.60
N TYR A 51 -22.00 -2.24 -4.85
CA TYR A 51 -22.03 -1.41 -6.07
C TYR A 51 -20.86 -0.41 -6.09
N PHE A 52 -20.54 0.18 -4.92
CA PHE A 52 -19.31 0.92 -4.70
C PHE A 52 -18.34 0.06 -3.89
N GLU A 53 -17.08 0.07 -4.28
CA GLU A 53 -16.06 -0.71 -3.62
C GLU A 53 -15.93 -0.32 -2.14
N LYS A 54 -16.00 -1.32 -1.28
CA LYS A 54 -15.87 -1.13 0.16
C LYS A 54 -14.41 -1.21 0.53
N LEU A 55 -13.81 -0.09 0.93
CA LEU A 55 -12.44 -0.05 1.44
C LEU A 55 -12.30 -0.97 2.66
N CYS A 56 -11.37 -1.90 2.62
CA CYS A 56 -11.15 -2.89 3.67
C CYS A 56 -9.81 -2.74 4.38
N LEU A 57 -8.76 -2.33 3.65
CA LEU A 57 -7.43 -2.15 4.22
C LEU A 57 -6.70 -1.05 3.46
N ILE A 58 -5.93 -0.23 4.19
CA ILE A 58 -4.99 0.71 3.59
C ILE A 58 -3.58 0.26 3.97
N GLN A 59 -2.69 0.24 3.00
CA GLN A 59 -1.29 -0.09 3.18
C GLN A 59 -0.46 1.13 2.82
N MET A 60 0.45 1.53 3.70
CA MET A 60 1.37 2.64 3.46
C MET A 60 2.78 2.24 3.81
N ALA A 61 3.75 2.72 3.02
CA ALA A 61 5.17 2.46 3.27
C ALA A 61 6.04 3.64 2.84
N ALA A 62 7.02 3.99 3.66
CA ALA A 62 8.09 4.91 3.32
C ALA A 62 9.26 4.78 4.29
N ASP A 63 10.48 4.93 3.81
CA ASP A 63 11.72 4.98 4.59
C ASP A 63 11.87 3.84 5.63
N GLY A 64 11.45 2.64 5.22
CA GLY A 64 11.54 1.43 6.08
C GLY A 64 10.43 1.31 7.11
N THR A 65 9.47 2.24 7.15
CA THR A 65 8.26 2.17 7.96
C THR A 65 7.11 1.65 7.10
N GLU A 66 6.39 0.65 7.61
CA GLU A 66 5.20 0.07 7.00
C GLU A 66 4.03 0.19 7.96
N VAL A 67 2.85 0.53 7.46
CA VAL A 67 1.62 0.68 8.23
C VAL A 67 0.47 0.00 7.51
N LEU A 68 -0.30 -0.77 8.25
CA LEU A 68 -1.57 -1.36 7.83
C LEU A 68 -2.69 -0.69 8.63
N ILE A 69 -3.68 -0.10 7.96
CA ILE A 69 -4.81 0.56 8.61
C ILE A 69 -6.08 -0.24 8.31
N ASP A 70 -6.72 -0.75 9.35
CA ASP A 70 -8.01 -1.42 9.24
C ASP A 70 -9.14 -0.41 9.07
N SER A 71 -9.51 -0.14 7.83
CA SER A 71 -10.60 0.79 7.51
C SER A 71 -11.98 0.31 7.98
N LEU A 72 -12.11 -0.95 8.38
CA LEU A 72 -13.35 -1.53 8.91
C LEU A 72 -13.39 -1.51 10.45
N ALA A 73 -12.32 -1.04 11.12
CA ALA A 73 -12.29 -0.95 12.58
C ALA A 73 -13.41 -0.05 13.10
N PRO A 74 -14.21 -0.50 14.08
CA PRO A 74 -15.34 0.27 14.57
C PRO A 74 -14.92 1.62 15.16
N GLY A 75 -15.51 2.71 14.65
CA GLY A 75 -15.27 4.07 15.16
C GLY A 75 -13.93 4.69 14.71
N LEU A 76 -13.18 4.06 13.83
CA LEU A 76 -11.98 4.65 13.27
C LEU A 76 -12.36 5.74 12.27
N ASP A 77 -11.93 6.98 12.56
CA ASP A 77 -12.05 8.11 11.62
C ASP A 77 -10.85 8.12 10.67
N LEU A 78 -11.10 8.00 9.38
CA LEU A 78 -10.08 8.00 8.32
C LEU A 78 -9.77 9.42 7.81
N GLN A 79 -10.39 10.48 8.35
CA GLN A 79 -10.14 11.85 7.88
C GLN A 79 -8.65 12.22 7.87
N PRO A 80 -7.83 11.85 8.88
CA PRO A 80 -6.39 12.14 8.85
C PRO A 80 -5.65 11.47 7.67
N PHE A 81 -6.07 10.28 7.25
CA PHE A 81 -5.54 9.64 6.04
C PHE A 81 -5.95 10.44 4.78
N PHE A 82 -7.21 10.87 4.67
CA PHE A 82 -7.65 11.66 3.52
C PHE A 82 -6.96 13.02 3.45
N ASP A 83 -6.68 13.65 4.59
CA ASP A 83 -5.91 14.89 4.67
C ASP A 83 -4.46 14.68 4.15
N LEU A 84 -3.85 13.54 4.46
CA LEU A 84 -2.55 13.16 3.90
C LEU A 84 -2.62 12.94 2.38
N MET A 85 -3.73 12.39 1.86
CA MET A 85 -3.91 12.18 0.42
C MET A 85 -3.92 13.48 -0.39
N VAL A 86 -4.33 14.60 0.20
CA VAL A 86 -4.34 15.92 -0.45
C VAL A 86 -3.17 16.83 -0.02
N ASN A 87 -2.27 16.35 0.82
CA ASN A 87 -1.08 17.10 1.21
C ASN A 87 -0.12 17.24 0.02
N GLU A 88 -0.02 18.46 -0.55
CA GLU A 88 0.79 18.75 -1.74
C GLU A 88 2.30 18.51 -1.56
N ARG A 89 2.79 18.48 -0.32
CA ARG A 89 4.21 18.26 -0.02
C ARG A 89 4.63 16.81 -0.08
N VAL A 90 3.68 15.88 -0.07
CA VAL A 90 3.92 14.43 -0.04
C VAL A 90 3.46 13.82 -1.36
N LEU A 91 4.37 13.28 -2.15
CA LEU A 91 4.03 12.52 -3.36
C LEU A 91 3.48 11.15 -2.99
N LYS A 92 2.24 10.85 -3.38
CA LYS A 92 1.63 9.53 -3.23
C LYS A 92 1.98 8.65 -4.43
N VAL A 93 2.67 7.55 -4.18
CA VAL A 93 3.12 6.58 -5.18
C VAL A 93 2.20 5.37 -5.15
N PHE A 94 1.58 5.08 -6.27
CA PHE A 94 0.68 3.95 -6.47
C PHE A 94 1.19 3.03 -7.59
N HIS A 95 0.52 1.90 -7.77
CA HIS A 95 0.64 1.06 -8.94
C HIS A 95 -0.75 0.74 -9.48
N SER A 96 -1.11 1.29 -10.66
CA SER A 96 -2.46 1.18 -11.23
C SER A 96 -3.51 1.90 -10.38
N ALA A 97 -3.25 3.15 -10.04
CA ALA A 97 -3.91 3.98 -9.04
C ALA A 97 -5.42 4.23 -9.24
N ARG A 98 -6.01 3.84 -10.37
CA ARG A 98 -7.37 4.23 -10.74
C ARG A 98 -8.39 3.84 -9.66
N GLN A 99 -8.35 2.60 -9.20
CA GLN A 99 -9.26 2.06 -8.20
C GLN A 99 -9.09 2.77 -6.85
N ASP A 100 -7.83 2.96 -6.41
CA ASP A 100 -7.51 3.66 -5.16
C ASP A 100 -8.05 5.10 -5.17
N VAL A 101 -7.86 5.80 -6.28
CA VAL A 101 -8.38 7.18 -6.46
C VAL A 101 -9.90 7.22 -6.44
N GLU A 102 -10.58 6.28 -7.11
CA GLU A 102 -12.05 6.17 -7.13
C GLU A 102 -12.58 5.90 -5.71
N ILE A 103 -11.93 5.04 -4.93
CA ILE A 103 -12.29 4.76 -3.52
C ILE A 103 -12.14 6.01 -2.65
N VAL A 104 -10.98 6.68 -2.71
CA VAL A 104 -10.76 7.91 -1.93
C VAL A 104 -11.75 9.00 -2.31
N HIS A 105 -12.00 9.19 -3.61
CA HIS A 105 -12.98 10.16 -4.07
C HIS A 105 -14.40 9.82 -3.61
N HIS A 106 -14.78 8.56 -3.63
CA HIS A 106 -16.11 8.13 -3.18
C HIS A 106 -16.31 8.38 -1.68
N LEU A 107 -15.28 8.08 -0.86
CA LEU A 107 -15.38 8.16 0.59
C LEU A 107 -15.21 9.58 1.15
N ALA A 108 -14.33 10.38 0.56
CA ALA A 108 -13.95 11.70 1.08
C ALA A 108 -14.25 12.87 0.15
N GLY A 109 -14.69 12.61 -1.10
CA GLY A 109 -14.96 13.67 -2.09
C GLY A 109 -13.70 14.36 -2.63
N VAL A 110 -12.50 13.84 -2.31
CA VAL A 110 -11.22 14.42 -2.72
C VAL A 110 -10.49 13.50 -3.70
N ILE A 111 -9.60 14.08 -4.51
CA ILE A 111 -8.70 13.33 -5.39
C ILE A 111 -7.29 13.41 -4.81
N PRO A 112 -6.61 12.28 -4.55
CA PRO A 112 -5.23 12.28 -4.10
C PRO A 112 -4.33 13.09 -5.03
N HIS A 113 -3.47 13.96 -4.46
CA HIS A 113 -2.51 14.75 -5.22
C HIS A 113 -1.36 15.25 -4.32
N PRO A 114 -0.14 15.44 -4.86
CA PRO A 114 0.31 14.89 -6.14
C PRO A 114 0.40 13.36 -6.11
N ILE A 115 0.19 12.72 -7.25
CA ILE A 115 0.31 11.26 -7.40
C ILE A 115 1.36 10.88 -8.45
N PHE A 116 1.97 9.71 -8.28
CA PHE A 116 2.82 9.05 -9.25
C PHE A 116 2.38 7.60 -9.38
N ASP A 117 1.90 7.23 -10.59
CA ASP A 117 1.53 5.86 -10.88
C ASP A 117 2.67 5.13 -11.58
N THR A 118 3.21 4.11 -10.90
CA THR A 118 4.34 3.31 -11.41
C THR A 118 3.96 2.46 -12.63
N GLN A 119 2.68 2.11 -12.82
CA GLN A 119 2.23 1.41 -14.03
C GLN A 119 2.24 2.36 -15.25
N VAL A 120 1.75 3.58 -15.09
CA VAL A 120 1.77 4.61 -16.14
C VAL A 120 3.22 4.98 -16.49
N ALA A 121 4.07 5.17 -15.47
CA ALA A 121 5.49 5.44 -15.70
C ALA A 121 6.18 4.30 -16.45
N ALA A 122 5.89 3.05 -16.07
CA ALA A 122 6.43 1.87 -16.75
C ALA A 122 5.96 1.76 -18.20
N MET A 123 4.71 2.11 -18.50
CA MET A 123 4.18 2.18 -19.87
C MET A 123 4.98 3.17 -20.71
N VAL A 124 5.23 4.38 -20.21
CA VAL A 124 6.05 5.40 -20.89
C VAL A 124 7.49 4.93 -21.10
N CYS A 125 8.02 4.13 -20.17
CA CYS A 125 9.35 3.53 -20.25
C CYS A 125 9.42 2.25 -21.14
N GLY A 126 8.33 1.87 -21.82
CA GLY A 126 8.33 0.74 -22.76
C GLY A 126 8.17 -0.64 -22.11
N PHE A 127 7.71 -0.73 -20.87
CA PHE A 127 7.45 -2.01 -20.21
C PHE A 127 6.13 -2.69 -20.64
N GLY A 128 5.34 -2.04 -21.50
CA GLY A 128 4.02 -2.49 -21.96
C GLY A 128 2.87 -1.71 -21.30
N GLU A 129 1.66 -1.85 -21.84
CA GLU A 129 0.51 -1.00 -21.49
C GLU A 129 -0.05 -1.25 -20.08
N ALA A 130 0.11 -2.46 -19.53
CA ALA A 130 -0.47 -2.85 -18.24
C ALA A 130 0.44 -3.83 -17.48
N VAL A 131 1.70 -3.45 -17.28
CA VAL A 131 2.64 -4.29 -16.54
C VAL A 131 2.18 -4.42 -15.09
N SER A 132 2.10 -5.66 -14.57
CA SER A 132 1.74 -5.87 -13.17
C SER A 132 2.88 -5.46 -12.22
N TYR A 133 2.54 -5.07 -11.00
CA TYR A 133 3.51 -4.72 -9.96
C TYR A 133 4.58 -5.80 -9.77
N SER A 134 4.16 -7.06 -9.66
CA SER A 134 5.09 -8.19 -9.49
C SER A 134 6.05 -8.38 -10.68
N MET A 135 5.58 -8.11 -11.92
CA MET A 135 6.43 -8.17 -13.08
C MET A 135 7.42 -7.00 -13.12
N LEU A 136 6.96 -5.81 -12.75
CA LEU A 136 7.80 -4.62 -12.69
C LEU A 136 8.90 -4.80 -11.64
N VAL A 137 8.56 -5.26 -10.42
CA VAL A 137 9.53 -5.58 -9.36
C VAL A 137 10.53 -6.64 -9.82
N LYS A 138 10.04 -7.70 -10.50
CA LYS A 138 10.93 -8.74 -11.04
C LYS A 138 11.92 -8.19 -12.07
N ARG A 139 11.44 -7.35 -13.00
CA ARG A 139 12.28 -6.79 -14.07
C ARG A 139 13.28 -5.76 -13.57
N LEU A 140 12.89 -4.90 -12.63
CA LEU A 140 13.71 -3.80 -12.14
C LEU A 140 14.62 -4.20 -10.99
N LEU A 141 14.14 -5.06 -10.08
CA LEU A 141 14.83 -5.40 -8.83
C LEU A 141 15.30 -6.84 -8.76
N SER A 142 15.01 -7.67 -9.79
CA SER A 142 15.29 -9.12 -9.81
C SER A 142 14.73 -9.87 -8.60
N ARG A 143 13.60 -9.40 -8.05
CA ARG A 143 12.93 -9.99 -6.88
C ARG A 143 11.59 -10.60 -7.29
N ASN A 144 11.25 -11.73 -6.67
CA ASN A 144 9.91 -12.30 -6.77
C ASN A 144 9.10 -11.88 -5.55
N LEU A 145 7.85 -11.45 -5.78
CA LEU A 145 6.89 -11.17 -4.70
C LEU A 145 6.11 -12.43 -4.37
N ASP A 146 5.81 -12.62 -3.10
CA ASP A 146 4.84 -13.60 -2.66
C ASP A 146 3.43 -13.17 -3.12
N LYS A 147 2.64 -14.13 -3.59
CA LYS A 147 1.29 -13.91 -4.11
C LYS A 147 0.24 -14.71 -3.35
N THR A 148 0.59 -15.28 -2.21
CA THR A 148 -0.31 -16.14 -1.43
C THR A 148 -1.57 -15.41 -0.97
N SER A 149 -1.46 -14.11 -0.66
CA SER A 149 -2.57 -13.25 -0.20
C SER A 149 -3.50 -12.75 -1.31
N ARG A 150 -3.24 -13.06 -2.58
CA ARG A 150 -3.98 -12.49 -3.72
C ARG A 150 -5.48 -12.79 -3.74
N PHE A 151 -5.91 -13.84 -3.07
CA PHE A 151 -7.31 -14.28 -3.00
C PHE A 151 -7.89 -14.15 -1.59
N THR A 152 -7.30 -13.32 -0.74
CA THR A 152 -7.80 -13.04 0.60
C THR A 152 -9.14 -12.31 0.52
N ASP A 153 -10.10 -12.75 1.31
CA ASP A 153 -11.33 -12.00 1.54
C ASP A 153 -11.02 -10.84 2.52
N TRP A 154 -10.74 -9.67 1.96
CA TRP A 154 -10.36 -8.50 2.73
C TRP A 154 -11.49 -7.92 3.59
N SER A 155 -12.74 -8.29 3.32
CA SER A 155 -13.89 -7.86 4.14
C SER A 155 -14.03 -8.62 5.44
N ARG A 156 -13.34 -9.77 5.57
CA ARG A 156 -13.43 -10.66 6.73
C ARG A 156 -12.54 -10.18 7.88
N ARG A 157 -13.03 -10.41 9.12
CA ARG A 157 -12.24 -10.19 10.34
C ARG A 157 -12.28 -11.44 11.23
N PRO A 158 -11.17 -11.75 11.94
CA PRO A 158 -9.84 -11.16 11.78
C PRO A 158 -9.23 -11.45 10.39
N LEU A 159 -8.30 -10.60 9.96
CA LEU A 159 -7.50 -10.86 8.75
C LEU A 159 -6.67 -12.14 8.95
N SER A 160 -6.69 -13.04 7.97
CA SER A 160 -6.01 -14.36 8.00
C SER A 160 -4.68 -14.32 7.27
#